data_f271b3e8e94a04811ebb92c147175074
#
_entry.id   f271b3e8e94a04811ebb92c147175074
#
_cell.length_a   1.000
_cell.length_b   1.000
_cell.length_c   1.000
_cell.angle_alpha   90.00
_cell.angle_beta   90.00
_cell.angle_gamma   90.00
#
_symmetry.space_group_name_H-M   'P 1'
#
loop_
_entity.id
_entity.type
_entity.pdbx_description
1 polymer ?
#
loop_
_entity_poly.entity_id
_entity_poly.type
_entity_poly.pdbx_seq_one_letter_code
_entity_poly.pdbx_strand_id
1 'polypeptide(L)'
;MGLVVLAADKGAPGVTTAAVALAAVWPRPVLLAECDQAGGDLVYRLPAEGGGMLNPARGVLSLAATARRGLRADQVWEHTQRLVGGLDVLVGLTNAEQAQGLTWLWSPLGRAFAGLPGADVVADCGRLGAGSAVTDLLREASTILLFTRPTLEHVAHLRERIGSLAAELGGHAAPPIGIVVVADPREYRASITEVGRIISHAKLPATVLGGFALDPKGAEMLSGRGAWQAQWGGRLDRSLLIRSARQIAGGLAARATSGPGADRDAQGVASGPQPR
;
A
#
# COMPACT_ATOMS: atom_id res chain seq x y z
N MET A 1 -11.49 -2.48 9.80
CA MET A 1 -10.81 -3.27 8.77
C MET A 1 -10.92 -2.50 7.48
N GLY A 2 -9.93 -2.53 6.61
CA GLY A 2 -9.96 -1.72 5.41
C GLY A 2 -8.91 -2.11 4.38
N LEU A 3 -9.05 -1.54 3.19
CA LEU A 3 -8.13 -1.67 2.09
C LEU A 3 -7.13 -0.51 2.12
N VAL A 4 -5.85 -0.81 2.28
CA VAL A 4 -4.75 0.15 2.15
C VAL A 4 -4.00 -0.14 0.85
N VAL A 5 -4.02 0.82 -0.06
CA VAL A 5 -3.35 0.70 -1.36
C VAL A 5 -1.98 1.36 -1.30
N LEU A 6 -0.97 0.67 -1.80
CA LEU A 6 0.39 1.20 -1.97
C LEU A 6 0.70 1.36 -3.45
N ALA A 7 1.21 2.52 -3.82
CA ALA A 7 1.57 2.80 -5.20
C ALA A 7 2.70 3.84 -5.31
N ALA A 8 3.24 3.99 -6.50
CA ALA A 8 4.13 5.10 -6.87
C ALA A 8 3.79 5.63 -8.26
N ASP A 9 4.18 6.86 -8.55
CA ASP A 9 4.04 7.42 -9.91
C ASP A 9 5.26 7.08 -10.76
N LYS A 10 6.46 7.34 -10.25
CA LYS A 10 7.71 7.19 -11.01
C LYS A 10 8.81 6.52 -10.19
N GLY A 11 9.72 5.84 -10.90
CA GLY A 11 11.06 5.51 -10.41
C GLY A 11 11.17 4.33 -9.45
N ALA A 12 10.23 3.42 -9.39
CA ALA A 12 10.30 2.19 -8.57
C ALA A 12 10.92 2.42 -7.17
N PRO A 13 10.31 3.24 -6.29
CA PRO A 13 10.88 3.53 -4.98
C PRO A 13 10.84 2.32 -4.01
N GLY A 14 10.41 1.15 -4.48
CA GLY A 14 10.33 -0.09 -3.71
C GLY A 14 8.94 -0.35 -3.12
N VAL A 15 7.86 -0.07 -3.86
CA VAL A 15 6.46 -0.28 -3.41
C VAL A 15 6.24 -1.72 -2.97
N THR A 16 6.59 -2.72 -3.78
CA THR A 16 6.46 -4.14 -3.44
C THR A 16 7.24 -4.51 -2.17
N THR A 17 8.47 -4.02 -2.03
CA THR A 17 9.27 -4.23 -0.81
C THR A 17 8.58 -3.61 0.41
N ALA A 18 8.02 -2.41 0.26
CA ALA A 18 7.27 -1.74 1.31
C ALA A 18 5.98 -2.48 1.65
N ALA A 19 5.25 -2.99 0.65
CA ALA A 19 4.02 -3.76 0.86
C ALA A 19 4.28 -5.03 1.66
N VAL A 20 5.31 -5.80 1.30
CA VAL A 20 5.74 -6.99 2.06
C VAL A 20 6.15 -6.62 3.48
N ALA A 21 6.97 -5.56 3.64
CA ALA A 21 7.44 -5.13 4.97
C ALA A 21 6.28 -4.64 5.86
N LEU A 22 5.34 -3.86 5.31
CA LEU A 22 4.16 -3.38 6.03
C LEU A 22 3.24 -4.53 6.43
N ALA A 23 2.94 -5.44 5.51
CA ALA A 23 2.10 -6.60 5.79
C ALA A 23 2.73 -7.51 6.87
N ALA A 24 4.06 -7.73 6.81
CA ALA A 24 4.77 -8.55 7.79
C ALA A 24 4.74 -7.99 9.23
N VAL A 25 4.53 -6.69 9.40
CA VAL A 25 4.47 -6.02 10.71
C VAL A 25 3.11 -5.40 11.02
N TRP A 26 2.10 -5.75 10.24
CA TRP A 26 0.76 -5.20 10.42
C TRP A 26 0.19 -5.62 11.78
N PRO A 27 -0.41 -4.70 12.55
CA PRO A 27 -0.82 -5.00 13.93
C PRO A 27 -2.11 -5.81 14.05
N ARG A 28 -2.74 -6.15 12.94
CA ARG A 28 -3.98 -6.94 12.85
C ARG A 28 -3.82 -8.04 11.79
N PRO A 29 -4.72 -9.03 11.71
CA PRO A 29 -4.71 -9.94 10.58
C PRO A 29 -4.74 -9.19 9.25
N VAL A 30 -3.92 -9.61 8.29
CA VAL A 30 -3.73 -8.89 7.04
C VAL A 30 -3.53 -9.86 5.87
N LEU A 31 -4.08 -9.49 4.73
CA LEU A 31 -3.80 -10.09 3.43
C LEU A 31 -2.90 -9.16 2.63
N LEU A 32 -1.76 -9.65 2.17
CA LEU A 32 -0.95 -8.98 1.15
C LEU A 32 -1.51 -9.32 -0.24
N ALA A 33 -2.00 -8.32 -0.98
CA ALA A 33 -2.53 -8.52 -2.32
C ALA A 33 -1.61 -7.85 -3.36
N GLU A 34 -1.13 -8.63 -4.32
CA GLU A 34 -0.31 -8.13 -5.42
C GLU A 34 -1.21 -7.73 -6.60
N CYS A 35 -1.28 -6.43 -6.87
CA CYS A 35 -2.18 -5.81 -7.84
C CYS A 35 -1.43 -4.97 -8.89
N ASP A 36 -0.12 -5.16 -9.03
CA ASP A 36 0.68 -4.46 -10.04
C ASP A 36 0.27 -4.92 -11.45
N GLN A 37 -0.15 -3.96 -12.27
CA GLN A 37 -0.56 -4.21 -13.65
C GLN A 37 0.61 -4.51 -14.59
N ALA A 38 1.83 -4.22 -14.20
CA ALA A 38 3.03 -4.57 -14.98
C ALA A 38 3.44 -6.04 -14.82
N GLY A 39 2.88 -6.73 -13.84
CA GLY A 39 3.19 -8.09 -13.47
C GLY A 39 3.76 -8.21 -12.06
N GLY A 40 3.39 -9.28 -11.36
CA GLY A 40 3.79 -9.56 -10.00
C GLY A 40 5.14 -10.27 -9.90
N ASP A 41 5.89 -9.95 -8.86
CA ASP A 41 7.22 -10.50 -8.59
C ASP A 41 7.23 -11.49 -7.41
N LEU A 42 6.17 -11.56 -6.61
CA LEU A 42 6.17 -12.30 -5.34
C LEU A 42 6.43 -13.80 -5.55
N VAL A 43 5.95 -14.37 -6.65
CA VAL A 43 6.20 -15.79 -7.03
C VAL A 43 7.69 -16.10 -7.19
N TYR A 44 8.50 -15.13 -7.58
CA TYR A 44 9.94 -15.28 -7.79
C TYR A 44 10.77 -14.89 -6.55
N ARG A 45 10.14 -14.21 -5.61
CA ARG A 45 10.84 -13.56 -4.48
C ARG A 45 10.57 -14.24 -3.15
N LEU A 46 9.39 -14.84 -2.97
CA LEU A 46 8.95 -15.30 -1.66
C LEU A 46 8.56 -16.79 -1.69
N PRO A 47 9.07 -17.61 -0.76
CA PRO A 47 8.71 -19.02 -0.68
C PRO A 47 7.35 -19.23 -0.03
N ALA A 48 6.63 -20.25 -0.53
CA ALA A 48 5.41 -20.75 0.11
C ALA A 48 5.72 -21.43 1.46
N GLU A 49 4.74 -21.52 2.35
CA GLU A 49 4.86 -22.12 3.69
C GLU A 49 5.46 -23.52 3.70
N GLY A 50 5.23 -24.32 2.68
CA GLY A 50 5.83 -25.65 2.51
C GLY A 50 7.26 -25.65 1.96
N GLY A 51 7.90 -24.51 1.75
CA GLY A 51 9.28 -24.39 1.26
C GLY A 51 9.45 -24.50 -0.26
N GLY A 52 8.36 -24.45 -1.02
CA GLY A 52 8.36 -24.36 -2.49
C GLY A 52 8.12 -22.95 -3.00
N MET A 53 7.97 -22.81 -4.32
CA MET A 53 7.55 -21.56 -4.95
C MET A 53 6.04 -21.37 -4.78
N LEU A 54 5.60 -20.11 -4.76
CA LEU A 54 4.18 -19.77 -4.88
C LEU A 54 3.68 -20.22 -6.26
N ASN A 55 2.41 -20.64 -6.30
CA ASN A 55 1.76 -21.05 -7.56
C ASN A 55 1.20 -19.82 -8.29
N PRO A 56 1.73 -19.43 -9.45
CA PRO A 56 1.24 -18.27 -10.21
C PRO A 56 -0.19 -18.44 -10.75
N ALA A 57 -0.69 -19.67 -10.85
CA ALA A 57 -2.05 -19.94 -11.29
C ALA A 57 -3.09 -19.81 -10.15
N ARG A 58 -2.64 -19.73 -8.88
CA ARG A 58 -3.50 -19.53 -7.71
C ARG A 58 -3.29 -18.13 -7.13
N GLY A 59 -4.20 -17.22 -7.39
CA GLY A 59 -4.11 -15.81 -7.01
C GLY A 59 -5.18 -15.02 -7.75
N VAL A 60 -4.85 -13.81 -8.18
CA VAL A 60 -5.77 -12.94 -8.95
C VAL A 60 -6.27 -13.64 -10.22
N LEU A 61 -5.44 -14.44 -10.88
CA LEU A 61 -5.85 -15.17 -12.09
C LEU A 61 -6.96 -16.20 -11.82
N SER A 62 -6.81 -17.04 -10.80
CA SER A 62 -7.85 -18.01 -10.43
C SER A 62 -9.09 -17.32 -9.84
N LEU A 63 -8.91 -16.23 -9.13
CA LEU A 63 -10.00 -15.44 -8.57
C LEU A 63 -10.82 -14.77 -9.68
N ALA A 64 -10.21 -14.36 -10.78
CA ALA A 64 -10.93 -13.82 -11.94
C ALA A 64 -11.96 -14.80 -12.51
N ALA A 65 -11.67 -16.09 -12.51
CA ALA A 65 -12.61 -17.12 -12.97
C ALA A 65 -13.87 -17.18 -12.05
N THR A 66 -13.68 -17.08 -10.74
CA THR A 66 -14.77 -17.01 -9.75
C THR A 66 -15.57 -15.71 -9.89
N ALA A 67 -14.88 -14.59 -10.06
CA ALA A 67 -15.47 -13.25 -10.12
C ALA A 67 -16.41 -13.03 -11.32
N ARG A 68 -16.30 -13.82 -12.39
CA ARG A 68 -17.22 -13.76 -13.54
C ARG A 68 -18.69 -14.03 -13.20
N ARG A 69 -18.95 -14.75 -12.09
CA ARG A 69 -20.28 -15.06 -11.58
C ARG A 69 -20.72 -14.21 -10.40
N GLY A 70 -19.95 -13.18 -10.10
CA GLY A 70 -20.08 -12.37 -8.90
C GLY A 70 -19.01 -12.77 -7.86
N LEU A 71 -18.39 -11.78 -7.21
CA LEU A 71 -17.34 -11.99 -6.22
C LEU A 71 -17.85 -11.59 -4.83
N ARG A 72 -17.94 -12.56 -3.92
CA ARG A 72 -18.12 -12.30 -2.50
C ARG A 72 -16.74 -12.12 -1.84
N ALA A 73 -16.68 -11.28 -0.82
CA ALA A 73 -15.43 -10.97 -0.14
C ALA A 73 -14.75 -12.21 0.50
N ASP A 74 -15.53 -13.12 1.07
CA ASP A 74 -15.04 -14.35 1.70
C ASP A 74 -14.34 -15.29 0.71
N GLN A 75 -14.75 -15.28 -0.57
CA GLN A 75 -14.16 -16.12 -1.61
C GLN A 75 -12.70 -15.73 -1.95
N VAL A 76 -12.25 -14.54 -1.58
CA VAL A 76 -10.84 -14.15 -1.76
C VAL A 76 -9.91 -15.14 -1.08
N TRP A 77 -10.27 -15.64 0.11
CA TRP A 77 -9.47 -16.60 0.86
C TRP A 77 -9.23 -17.93 0.14
N GLU A 78 -10.13 -18.37 -0.72
CA GLU A 78 -9.98 -19.59 -1.51
C GLU A 78 -8.80 -19.52 -2.50
N HIS A 79 -8.40 -18.31 -2.86
CA HIS A 79 -7.36 -18.03 -3.85
C HIS A 79 -6.03 -17.56 -3.23
N THR A 80 -5.97 -17.42 -1.91
CA THR A 80 -4.75 -17.03 -1.22
C THR A 80 -3.79 -18.19 -1.04
N GLN A 81 -2.53 -17.84 -0.84
CA GLN A 81 -1.46 -18.76 -0.48
C GLN A 81 -0.78 -18.24 0.78
N ARG A 82 -0.05 -19.08 1.48
CA ARG A 82 0.65 -18.70 2.69
C ARG A 82 2.14 -18.71 2.48
N LEU A 83 2.80 -17.65 2.94
CA LEU A 83 4.25 -17.53 2.91
C LEU A 83 4.91 -18.21 4.11
N VAL A 84 6.17 -18.58 3.97
CA VAL A 84 7.00 -18.89 5.14
C VAL A 84 6.94 -17.69 6.10
N GLY A 85 6.63 -17.96 7.37
CA GLY A 85 6.38 -16.92 8.37
C GLY A 85 4.90 -16.58 8.58
N GLY A 86 3.98 -17.24 7.84
CA GLY A 86 2.54 -17.22 8.12
C GLY A 86 1.77 -16.04 7.53
N LEU A 87 2.38 -15.21 6.69
CA LEU A 87 1.67 -14.13 5.99
C LEU A 87 0.84 -14.70 4.83
N ASP A 88 -0.45 -14.37 4.80
CA ASP A 88 -1.33 -14.71 3.69
C ASP A 88 -1.12 -13.76 2.51
N VAL A 89 -1.03 -14.31 1.30
CA VAL A 89 -0.78 -13.55 0.06
C VAL A 89 -1.75 -13.94 -1.04
N LEU A 90 -2.28 -12.95 -1.73
CA LEU A 90 -2.96 -13.11 -3.02
C LEU A 90 -1.96 -12.74 -4.11
N VAL A 91 -1.45 -13.74 -4.81
CA VAL A 91 -0.46 -13.56 -5.89
C VAL A 91 -1.10 -12.83 -7.06
N GLY A 92 -0.38 -11.91 -7.64
CA GLY A 92 -0.82 -11.07 -8.76
C GLY A 92 -0.84 -11.78 -10.11
N LEU A 93 -1.01 -10.98 -11.13
CA LEU A 93 -0.90 -11.41 -12.53
C LEU A 93 0.57 -11.46 -12.92
N THR A 94 0.92 -12.33 -13.87
CA THR A 94 2.33 -12.54 -14.24
C THR A 94 2.87 -11.53 -15.25
N ASN A 95 1.98 -10.82 -15.95
CA ASN A 95 2.37 -9.84 -16.97
C ASN A 95 1.26 -8.83 -17.27
N ALA A 96 1.62 -7.79 -18.02
CA ALA A 96 0.71 -6.69 -18.35
C ALA A 96 -0.41 -7.12 -19.32
N GLU A 97 -0.18 -8.10 -20.16
CA GLU A 97 -1.18 -8.61 -21.12
C GLU A 97 -2.35 -9.27 -20.38
N GLN A 98 -2.06 -10.03 -19.32
CA GLN A 98 -3.10 -10.59 -18.44
C GLN A 98 -3.88 -9.47 -17.74
N ALA A 99 -3.20 -8.42 -17.27
CA ALA A 99 -3.83 -7.29 -16.61
C ALA A 99 -4.78 -6.54 -17.56
N GLN A 100 -4.39 -6.35 -18.82
CA GLN A 100 -5.24 -5.75 -19.86
C GLN A 100 -6.50 -6.57 -20.13
N GLY A 101 -6.39 -7.90 -20.13
CA GLY A 101 -7.55 -8.80 -20.31
C GLY A 101 -8.50 -8.84 -19.10
N LEU A 102 -8.11 -8.31 -17.96
CA LEU A 102 -8.83 -8.39 -16.69
C LEU A 102 -9.19 -7.01 -16.10
N THR A 103 -9.26 -5.97 -16.92
CA THR A 103 -9.60 -4.59 -16.47
C THR A 103 -10.92 -4.52 -15.71
N TRP A 104 -11.90 -5.32 -16.08
CA TRP A 104 -13.20 -5.43 -15.44
C TRP A 104 -13.15 -5.95 -14.01
N LEU A 105 -12.04 -6.61 -13.61
CA LEU A 105 -11.90 -7.26 -12.30
C LEU A 105 -11.61 -6.25 -11.18
N TRP A 106 -10.94 -5.14 -11.47
CA TRP A 106 -10.42 -4.25 -10.43
C TRP A 106 -11.51 -3.65 -9.55
N SER A 107 -12.66 -3.27 -10.10
CA SER A 107 -13.79 -2.75 -9.33
C SER A 107 -14.39 -3.80 -8.39
N PRO A 108 -14.81 -5.01 -8.83
CA PRO A 108 -15.30 -6.04 -7.91
C PRO A 108 -14.23 -6.49 -6.90
N LEU A 109 -12.96 -6.50 -7.28
CA LEU A 109 -11.85 -6.86 -6.38
C LEU A 109 -11.67 -5.82 -5.26
N GLY A 110 -11.72 -4.54 -5.62
CA GLY A 110 -11.66 -3.45 -4.63
C GLY A 110 -12.76 -3.57 -3.58
N ARG A 111 -14.00 -3.79 -4.00
CA ARG A 111 -15.13 -4.01 -3.08
C ARG A 111 -14.94 -5.25 -2.20
N ALA A 112 -14.45 -6.35 -2.78
CA ALA A 112 -14.18 -7.57 -2.03
C ALA A 112 -13.08 -7.35 -0.97
N PHE A 113 -12.03 -6.61 -1.31
CA PHE A 113 -10.96 -6.27 -0.37
C PHE A 113 -11.43 -5.32 0.73
N ALA A 114 -12.20 -4.29 0.40
CA ALA A 114 -12.75 -3.37 1.39
C ALA A 114 -13.68 -4.07 2.39
N GLY A 115 -14.39 -5.11 1.94
CA GLY A 115 -15.31 -5.93 2.76
C GLY A 115 -14.72 -7.25 3.25
N LEU A 116 -13.39 -7.48 3.15
CA LEU A 116 -12.79 -8.77 3.48
C LEU A 116 -13.02 -9.12 4.97
N PRO A 117 -13.67 -10.25 5.28
CA PRO A 117 -13.92 -10.61 6.65
C PRO A 117 -12.64 -11.06 7.36
N GLY A 118 -12.44 -10.56 8.57
CA GLY A 118 -11.38 -11.02 9.47
C GLY A 118 -10.00 -10.39 9.25
N ALA A 119 -9.75 -9.65 8.17
CA ALA A 119 -8.43 -9.06 7.90
C ALA A 119 -8.51 -7.69 7.23
N ASP A 120 -7.46 -6.90 7.39
CA ASP A 120 -7.17 -5.77 6.52
C ASP A 120 -6.51 -6.26 5.23
N VAL A 121 -6.51 -5.44 4.18
CA VAL A 121 -5.80 -5.72 2.94
C VAL A 121 -4.74 -4.66 2.68
N VAL A 122 -3.52 -5.07 2.46
CA VAL A 122 -2.43 -4.25 1.93
C VAL A 122 -2.25 -4.62 0.47
N ALA A 123 -2.67 -3.73 -0.43
CA ALA A 123 -2.62 -3.95 -1.88
C ALA A 123 -1.40 -3.24 -2.50
N ASP A 124 -0.50 -4.01 -3.07
CA ASP A 124 0.62 -3.51 -3.88
C ASP A 124 0.14 -3.26 -5.31
N CYS A 125 -0.08 -2.00 -5.66
CA CYS A 125 -0.49 -1.59 -7.01
C CYS A 125 0.68 -1.12 -7.88
N GLY A 126 1.92 -1.28 -7.43
CA GLY A 126 3.11 -0.97 -8.19
C GLY A 126 3.17 0.49 -8.65
N ARG A 127 3.32 0.70 -9.94
CA ARG A 127 3.36 2.03 -10.54
C ARG A 127 2.03 2.40 -11.20
N LEU A 128 1.47 3.54 -10.81
CA LEU A 128 0.26 4.09 -11.42
C LEU A 128 0.62 4.89 -12.68
N GLY A 129 0.01 4.51 -13.79
CA GLY A 129 0.01 5.27 -15.04
C GLY A 129 -1.25 6.13 -15.19
N ALA A 130 -1.29 6.99 -16.20
CA ALA A 130 -2.51 7.69 -16.60
C ALA A 130 -3.52 6.67 -17.14
N GLY A 131 -4.79 6.78 -16.70
CA GLY A 131 -5.85 5.87 -17.12
C GLY A 131 -5.65 4.41 -16.70
N SER A 132 -4.93 4.18 -15.61
CA SER A 132 -4.71 2.84 -15.07
C SER A 132 -6.03 2.22 -14.61
N ALA A 133 -6.37 1.04 -15.11
CA ALA A 133 -7.60 0.34 -14.73
C ALA A 133 -7.67 0.00 -13.23
N VAL A 134 -6.53 -0.07 -12.54
CA VAL A 134 -6.48 -0.29 -11.09
C VAL A 134 -7.07 0.89 -10.30
N THR A 135 -7.30 2.05 -10.94
CA THR A 135 -7.98 3.21 -10.32
C THR A 135 -9.35 2.83 -9.77
N ASP A 136 -10.05 1.87 -10.40
CA ASP A 136 -11.33 1.38 -9.88
C ASP A 136 -11.19 0.63 -8.55
N LEU A 137 -10.07 -0.05 -8.32
CA LEU A 137 -9.75 -0.65 -7.02
C LEU A 137 -9.41 0.45 -5.99
N LEU A 138 -8.70 1.49 -6.41
CA LEU A 138 -8.32 2.60 -5.53
C LEU A 138 -9.54 3.34 -4.97
N ARG A 139 -10.67 3.38 -5.68
CA ARG A 139 -11.93 4.00 -5.21
C ARG A 139 -12.46 3.40 -3.91
N GLU A 140 -12.20 2.12 -3.70
CA GLU A 140 -12.66 1.37 -2.54
C GLU A 140 -11.65 1.41 -1.37
N ALA A 141 -10.51 2.09 -1.56
CA ALA A 141 -9.47 2.16 -0.53
C ALA A 141 -9.89 3.00 0.67
N SER A 142 -9.52 2.57 1.86
CA SER A 142 -9.59 3.40 3.07
C SER A 142 -8.47 4.45 3.13
N THR A 143 -7.35 4.16 2.46
CA THR A 143 -6.19 5.07 2.33
C THR A 143 -5.34 4.64 1.13
N ILE A 144 -4.85 5.62 0.38
CA ILE A 144 -3.87 5.42 -0.70
C ILE A 144 -2.53 5.96 -0.23
N LEU A 145 -1.49 5.12 -0.26
CA LEU A 145 -0.11 5.50 0.08
C LEU A 145 0.71 5.68 -1.21
N LEU A 146 1.15 6.89 -1.46
CA LEU A 146 2.06 7.19 -2.56
C LEU A 146 3.50 7.23 -2.06
N PHE A 147 4.31 6.31 -2.55
CA PHE A 147 5.73 6.24 -2.26
C PHE A 147 6.51 7.12 -3.23
N THR A 148 7.42 7.92 -2.69
CA THR A 148 8.27 8.82 -3.49
C THR A 148 9.69 8.92 -2.92
N ARG A 149 10.65 9.28 -3.76
CA ARG A 149 11.99 9.72 -3.30
C ARG A 149 11.99 11.24 -3.17
N PRO A 150 12.87 11.83 -2.32
CA PRO A 150 12.93 13.28 -2.11
C PRO A 150 13.75 14.00 -3.19
N THR A 151 13.76 13.51 -4.43
CA THR A 151 14.44 14.19 -5.53
C THR A 151 13.47 15.06 -6.32
N LEU A 152 13.97 16.08 -6.99
CA LEU A 152 13.13 17.07 -7.67
C LEU A 152 12.17 16.44 -8.67
N GLU A 153 12.66 15.52 -9.50
CA GLU A 153 11.87 14.84 -10.52
C GLU A 153 10.79 13.96 -9.93
N HIS A 154 11.06 13.23 -8.83
CA HIS A 154 10.07 12.41 -8.16
C HIS A 154 8.97 13.25 -7.51
N VAL A 155 9.34 14.35 -6.87
CA VAL A 155 8.38 15.26 -6.22
C VAL A 155 7.54 16.00 -7.26
N ALA A 156 8.12 16.41 -8.40
CA ALA A 156 7.37 17.02 -9.48
C ALA A 156 6.29 16.07 -10.03
N HIS A 157 6.65 14.83 -10.36
CA HIS A 157 5.70 13.82 -10.82
C HIS A 157 4.65 13.45 -9.76
N LEU A 158 5.06 13.34 -8.49
CA LEU A 158 4.14 13.09 -7.39
C LEU A 158 3.05 14.16 -7.31
N ARG A 159 3.40 15.44 -7.46
CA ARG A 159 2.43 16.55 -7.44
C ARG A 159 1.36 16.39 -8.53
N GLU A 160 1.79 16.12 -9.76
CA GLU A 160 0.89 15.90 -10.89
C GLU A 160 0.00 14.67 -10.65
N ARG A 161 0.58 13.59 -10.13
CA ARG A 161 -0.16 12.36 -9.81
C ARG A 161 -1.23 12.60 -8.74
N ILE A 162 -0.93 13.30 -7.67
CA ILE A 162 -1.90 13.61 -6.62
C ILE A 162 -3.09 14.40 -7.21
N GLY A 163 -2.81 15.43 -8.03
CA GLY A 163 -3.85 16.21 -8.69
C GLY A 163 -4.74 15.36 -9.59
N SER A 164 -4.14 14.52 -10.45
CA SER A 164 -4.88 13.61 -11.34
C SER A 164 -5.71 12.59 -10.56
N LEU A 165 -5.14 11.93 -9.57
CA LEU A 165 -5.85 10.96 -8.74
C LEU A 165 -7.01 11.58 -7.98
N ALA A 166 -6.83 12.75 -7.39
CA ALA A 166 -7.90 13.45 -6.69
C ALA A 166 -9.08 13.75 -7.63
N ALA A 167 -8.80 14.19 -8.86
CA ALA A 167 -9.83 14.43 -9.86
C ALA A 167 -10.52 13.13 -10.33
N GLU A 168 -9.74 12.08 -10.64
CA GLU A 168 -10.24 10.79 -11.11
C GLU A 168 -11.08 10.06 -10.04
N LEU A 169 -10.71 10.18 -8.76
CA LEU A 169 -11.37 9.50 -7.65
C LEU A 169 -12.57 10.25 -7.06
N GLY A 170 -12.92 11.43 -7.59
CA GLY A 170 -14.12 12.17 -7.17
C GLY A 170 -13.88 13.33 -6.23
N GLY A 171 -12.70 13.91 -6.20
CA GLY A 171 -12.40 15.12 -5.44
C GLY A 171 -12.54 14.95 -3.93
N HIS A 172 -13.50 15.62 -3.29
CA HIS A 172 -13.71 15.55 -1.84
C HIS A 172 -14.17 14.16 -1.32
N ALA A 173 -14.73 13.32 -2.18
CA ALA A 173 -15.14 11.97 -1.83
C ALA A 173 -14.01 10.95 -2.05
N ALA A 174 -12.85 11.37 -2.58
CA ALA A 174 -11.71 10.51 -2.82
C ALA A 174 -11.15 9.94 -1.51
N PRO A 175 -10.63 8.72 -1.53
CA PRO A 175 -9.88 8.18 -0.41
C PRO A 175 -8.73 9.10 -0.02
N PRO A 176 -8.41 9.24 1.29
CA PRO A 176 -7.29 10.08 1.73
C PRO A 176 -5.97 9.58 1.14
N ILE A 177 -5.17 10.52 0.64
CA ILE A 177 -3.86 10.25 0.05
C ILE A 177 -2.77 10.56 1.07
N GLY A 178 -2.02 9.53 1.47
CA GLY A 178 -0.83 9.62 2.29
C GLY A 178 0.44 9.54 1.45
N ILE A 179 1.44 10.34 1.76
CA ILE A 179 2.75 10.32 1.11
C ILE A 179 3.75 9.67 2.06
N VAL A 180 4.50 8.72 1.53
CA VAL A 180 5.61 8.06 2.23
C VAL A 180 6.91 8.38 1.50
N VAL A 181 7.83 9.04 2.17
CA VAL A 181 9.11 9.47 1.59
C VAL A 181 10.17 8.39 1.80
N VAL A 182 10.67 7.80 0.71
CA VAL A 182 11.73 6.79 0.76
C VAL A 182 13.09 7.49 0.70
N ALA A 183 13.80 7.48 1.82
CA ALA A 183 15.07 8.20 1.97
C ALA A 183 16.04 7.47 2.90
N ASP A 184 17.31 7.91 2.91
CA ASP A 184 18.25 7.53 3.97
C ASP A 184 17.70 8.03 5.32
N PRO A 185 17.69 7.20 6.36
CA PRO A 185 17.21 7.59 7.70
C PRO A 185 17.87 8.84 8.28
N ARG A 186 19.09 9.16 7.86
CA ARG A 186 19.79 10.40 8.26
C ARG A 186 19.14 11.66 7.68
N GLU A 187 18.46 11.53 6.53
CA GLU A 187 17.85 12.62 5.79
C GLU A 187 16.32 12.71 6.01
N TYR A 188 15.71 11.79 6.76
CA TYR A 188 14.27 11.71 6.95
C TYR A 188 13.63 13.04 7.30
N ARG A 189 14.13 13.68 8.37
CA ARG A 189 13.51 14.90 8.87
C ARG A 189 13.52 16.01 7.82
N ALA A 190 14.65 16.22 7.16
CA ALA A 190 14.78 17.23 6.10
C ALA A 190 13.89 16.89 4.90
N SER A 191 13.94 15.64 4.41
CA SER A 191 13.17 15.18 3.26
C SER A 191 11.65 15.24 3.50
N ILE A 192 11.17 14.79 4.65
CA ILE A 192 9.76 14.84 5.03
C ILE A 192 9.27 16.29 5.10
N THR A 193 10.07 17.16 5.74
CA THR A 193 9.73 18.59 5.89
C THR A 193 9.65 19.27 4.52
N GLU A 194 10.62 19.04 3.66
CA GLU A 194 10.66 19.65 2.32
C GLU A 194 9.52 19.17 1.43
N VAL A 195 9.28 17.85 1.35
CA VAL A 195 8.14 17.33 0.59
C VAL A 195 6.84 17.87 1.17
N GLY A 196 6.67 17.90 2.49
CA GLY A 196 5.49 18.44 3.15
C GLY A 196 5.26 19.92 2.80
N ARG A 197 6.31 20.73 2.80
CA ARG A 197 6.27 22.15 2.41
C ARG A 197 5.80 22.33 0.97
N ILE A 198 6.33 21.53 0.03
CA ILE A 198 5.97 21.56 -1.38
C ILE A 198 4.50 21.21 -1.60
N ILE A 199 4.04 20.12 -0.97
CA ILE A 199 2.65 19.65 -1.07
C ILE A 199 1.67 20.68 -0.49
N SER A 200 1.98 21.25 0.68
CA SER A 200 1.15 22.29 1.31
C SER A 200 1.11 23.55 0.49
N HIS A 201 2.25 24.01 -0.06
CA HIS A 201 2.31 25.19 -0.93
C HIS A 201 1.48 25.00 -2.21
N ALA A 202 1.51 23.79 -2.77
CA ALA A 202 0.72 23.44 -3.94
C ALA A 202 -0.77 23.18 -3.62
N LYS A 203 -1.20 23.27 -2.36
CA LYS A 203 -2.58 23.02 -1.88
C LYS A 203 -3.15 21.68 -2.36
N LEU A 204 -2.32 20.66 -2.40
CA LEU A 204 -2.73 19.32 -2.85
C LEU A 204 -3.44 18.56 -1.72
N PRO A 205 -4.46 17.74 -2.03
CA PRO A 205 -5.22 16.99 -1.05
C PRO A 205 -4.45 15.71 -0.63
N ALA A 206 -3.28 15.88 -0.03
CA ALA A 206 -2.45 14.78 0.45
C ALA A 206 -1.67 15.18 1.70
N THR A 207 -1.31 14.20 2.54
CA THR A 207 -0.57 14.41 3.78
C THR A 207 0.67 13.55 3.81
N VAL A 208 1.83 14.10 4.19
CA VAL A 208 3.04 13.31 4.40
C VAL A 208 2.92 12.54 5.72
N LEU A 209 2.94 11.21 5.64
CA LEU A 209 2.76 10.33 6.79
C LEU A 209 4.08 10.00 7.50
N GLY A 210 5.19 10.06 6.78
CA GLY A 210 6.50 9.77 7.34
C GLY A 210 7.52 9.32 6.31
N GLY A 211 8.65 8.81 6.80
CA GLY A 211 9.73 8.24 6.01
C GLY A 211 9.73 6.71 6.02
N PHE A 212 10.15 6.13 4.91
CA PHE A 212 10.43 4.70 4.76
C PHE A 212 11.91 4.51 4.46
N ALA A 213 12.58 3.61 5.19
CA ALA A 213 14.03 3.50 5.10
C ALA A 213 14.49 2.98 3.74
N LEU A 214 15.37 3.71 3.09
CA LEU A 214 16.19 3.19 2.02
C LEU A 214 17.25 2.28 2.66
N ASP A 215 16.91 1.00 2.81
CA ASP A 215 17.74 -0.04 3.42
C ASP A 215 17.94 -1.21 2.44
N PRO A 216 18.97 -1.14 1.57
CA PRO A 216 19.21 -2.19 0.57
C PRO A 216 19.41 -3.58 1.19
N LYS A 217 20.05 -3.67 2.36
CA LYS A 217 20.26 -4.94 3.06
C LYS A 217 18.95 -5.53 3.59
N GLY A 218 18.10 -4.70 4.18
CA GLY A 218 16.76 -5.10 4.60
C GLY A 218 15.90 -5.53 3.42
N ALA A 219 15.96 -4.80 2.30
CA ALA A 219 15.24 -5.14 1.07
C ALA A 219 15.73 -6.45 0.44
N GLU A 220 17.04 -6.71 0.45
CA GLU A 220 17.62 -7.96 -0.02
C GLU A 220 17.16 -9.15 0.83
N MET A 221 17.14 -9.00 2.15
CA MET A 221 16.59 -10.01 3.04
C MET A 221 15.12 -10.31 2.78
N LEU A 222 14.29 -9.30 2.46
CA LEU A 222 12.89 -9.49 2.09
C LEU A 222 12.69 -10.05 0.67
N SER A 223 13.67 -9.96 -0.21
CA SER A 223 13.55 -10.43 -1.59
C SER A 223 13.90 -11.89 -1.82
N GLY A 224 14.08 -12.67 -0.76
CA GLY A 224 14.40 -14.08 -0.89
C GLY A 224 15.82 -14.43 -1.32
N ARG A 225 16.66 -13.44 -1.45
CA ARG A 225 18.07 -13.61 -1.80
C ARG A 225 18.89 -13.88 -0.53
N GLY A 226 18.80 -15.07 0.02
CA GLY A 226 19.54 -15.45 1.23
C GLY A 226 18.95 -16.68 1.91
N ALA A 227 19.60 -17.19 2.96
CA ALA A 227 19.12 -18.33 3.72
C ALA A 227 17.89 -17.93 4.55
N TRP A 228 16.71 -18.12 4.00
CA TRP A 228 15.41 -17.72 4.52
C TRP A 228 15.10 -18.17 5.94
N GLN A 229 15.47 -19.38 6.29
CA GLN A 229 15.02 -20.00 7.52
C GLN A 229 15.72 -19.51 8.79
N ALA A 230 16.92 -18.93 8.69
CA ALA A 230 17.71 -18.53 9.85
C ALA A 230 17.64 -17.03 10.16
N GLN A 231 17.08 -16.18 9.31
CA GLN A 231 17.26 -14.71 9.38
C GLN A 231 16.02 -13.89 9.72
N TRP A 232 14.82 -14.45 9.60
CA TRP A 232 13.58 -13.71 9.95
C TRP A 232 13.51 -13.36 11.44
N GLY A 233 14.09 -14.18 12.32
CA GLY A 233 13.93 -14.03 13.75
C GLY A 233 14.75 -12.93 14.44
N GLY A 234 15.76 -12.31 13.82
CA GLY A 234 16.61 -11.42 14.59
C GLY A 234 17.27 -10.25 13.86
N ARG A 235 17.72 -10.41 12.63
CA ARG A 235 18.41 -9.35 11.89
C ARG A 235 17.44 -8.48 11.10
N LEU A 236 16.48 -9.10 10.39
CA LEU A 236 15.46 -8.37 9.65
C LEU A 236 14.59 -7.53 10.59
N ASP A 237 14.20 -8.10 11.72
CA ASP A 237 13.38 -7.44 12.73
C ASP A 237 14.00 -6.12 13.26
N ARG A 238 15.33 -6.05 13.27
CA ARG A 238 16.11 -4.88 13.69
C ARG A 238 16.51 -3.95 12.54
N SER A 239 16.21 -4.32 11.28
CA SER A 239 16.53 -3.50 10.11
C SER A 239 15.81 -2.14 10.18
N LEU A 240 16.40 -1.15 9.54
CA LEU A 240 15.78 0.18 9.44
C LEU A 240 14.49 0.12 8.60
N LEU A 241 14.46 -0.76 7.61
CA LEU A 241 13.29 -1.04 6.80
C LEU A 241 12.09 -1.47 7.65
N ILE A 242 12.26 -2.50 8.48
CA ILE A 242 11.17 -3.02 9.33
C ILE A 242 10.77 -2.03 10.42
N ARG A 243 11.73 -1.27 10.97
CA ARG A 243 11.42 -0.21 11.94
C ARG A 243 10.53 0.87 11.35
N SER A 244 10.85 1.36 10.13
CA SER A 244 10.02 2.35 9.44
C SER A 244 8.66 1.76 9.03
N ALA A 245 8.61 0.49 8.60
CA ALA A 245 7.36 -0.20 8.30
C ALA A 245 6.44 -0.26 9.53
N ARG A 246 6.96 -0.62 10.72
CA ARG A 246 6.17 -0.63 11.97
C ARG A 246 5.61 0.74 12.32
N GLN A 247 6.40 1.79 12.14
CA GLN A 247 5.96 3.16 12.43
C GLN A 247 4.80 3.56 11.51
N ILE A 248 4.89 3.29 10.22
CA ILE A 248 3.82 3.58 9.24
C ILE A 248 2.58 2.71 9.52
N ALA A 249 2.76 1.39 9.70
CA ALA A 249 1.65 0.47 9.96
C ALA A 249 0.89 0.83 11.25
N GLY A 250 1.62 1.13 12.34
CA GLY A 250 1.02 1.57 13.60
C GLY A 250 0.23 2.87 13.46
N GLY A 251 0.76 3.85 12.73
CA GLY A 251 0.07 5.11 12.45
C GLY A 251 -1.22 4.94 11.63
N LEU A 252 -1.21 4.04 10.65
CA LEU A 252 -2.38 3.72 9.83
C LEU A 252 -3.46 2.99 10.65
N ALA A 253 -3.06 2.00 11.43
CA ALA A 253 -3.97 1.25 12.27
C ALA A 253 -4.66 2.13 13.33
N ALA A 254 -3.93 3.08 13.94
CA ALA A 254 -4.48 4.03 14.89
C ALA A 254 -5.51 4.97 14.24
N ARG A 255 -5.27 5.46 13.02
CA ARG A 255 -6.23 6.29 12.27
C ARG A 255 -7.51 5.54 11.93
N ALA A 256 -7.41 4.26 11.59
CA ALA A 256 -8.57 3.42 11.28
C ALA A 256 -9.48 3.18 12.51
N THR A 257 -8.94 3.27 13.73
CA THR A 257 -9.72 3.15 14.98
C THR A 257 -10.32 4.49 15.43
N SER A 258 -9.77 5.63 15.02
CA SER A 258 -10.20 6.96 15.46
C SER A 258 -11.40 7.52 14.68
N GLY A 259 -11.94 6.87 13.66
CA GLY A 259 -13.12 7.26 12.88
C GLY A 259 -13.12 8.74 12.38
N PRO A 260 -13.84 9.11 11.33
CA PRO A 260 -13.83 10.48 10.79
C PRO A 260 -14.53 11.53 11.66
N GLY A 261 -14.79 11.27 12.96
CA GLY A 261 -15.55 12.15 13.88
C GLY A 261 -14.73 12.93 14.91
N ALA A 262 -13.48 12.54 15.20
CA ALA A 262 -12.76 13.10 16.35
C ALA A 262 -12.06 14.46 16.11
N ASP A 263 -11.82 14.85 14.88
CA ASP A 263 -11.07 16.09 14.55
C ASP A 263 -11.98 17.34 14.36
N ARG A 264 -13.31 17.20 14.42
CA ARG A 264 -14.22 18.36 14.29
C ARG A 264 -14.48 19.10 15.59
N ASP A 265 -14.24 18.46 16.73
CA ASP A 265 -14.52 19.08 18.03
C ASP A 265 -13.36 19.92 18.59
N ALA A 266 -12.18 19.84 18.02
CA ALA A 266 -11.02 20.61 18.46
C ALA A 266 -10.95 22.05 17.91
N GLN A 267 -11.77 22.43 16.93
CA GLN A 267 -11.81 23.79 16.35
C GLN A 267 -13.01 24.63 16.78
N GLY A 268 -13.88 24.12 17.64
CA GLY A 268 -15.15 24.74 18.04
C GLY A 268 -15.14 25.58 19.31
N VAL A 269 -14.03 25.74 20.03
CA VAL A 269 -14.00 26.46 21.31
C VAL A 269 -13.03 27.64 21.26
N ALA A 270 -13.36 28.66 20.50
CA ALA A 270 -12.78 30.01 20.66
C ALA A 270 -13.72 31.08 20.11
N SER A 271 -14.89 31.27 20.74
CA SER A 271 -15.71 32.48 20.58
C SER A 271 -16.65 32.59 21.80
N GLY A 272 -16.10 32.98 22.92
CA GLY A 272 -16.87 33.45 24.05
C GLY A 272 -17.09 34.96 23.92
N PRO A 273 -18.29 35.51 24.25
CA PRO A 273 -18.58 36.92 24.11
C PRO A 273 -17.88 37.74 25.20
N GLN A 274 -17.29 38.87 24.81
CA GLN A 274 -16.80 39.89 25.75
C GLN A 274 -18.01 40.57 26.46
N PRO A 275 -17.94 40.79 27.77
CA PRO A 275 -18.92 41.61 28.48
C PRO A 275 -18.65 43.11 28.24
N ARG A 276 -19.73 43.87 28.20
CA ARG A 276 -19.77 45.35 28.14
C ARG A 276 -19.22 45.99 29.41
#